data_a2553492722def417fa05443cfe02bf5
#
_entry.id   a2553492722def417fa05443cfe02bf5
#
_cell.length_a   1.000
_cell.length_b   1.000
_cell.length_c   1.000
_cell.angle_alpha   90.00
_cell.angle_beta   90.00
_cell.angle_gamma   90.00
#
_symmetry.space_group_name_H-M   'P 1'
#
loop_
_entity.id
_entity.type
_entity.pdbx_description
1 polymer ?
#
loop_
_entity_poly.entity_id
_entity_poly.type
_entity_poly.pdbx_seq_one_letter_code
_entity_poly.pdbx_strand_id
1 'polypeptide(L)'
;MRIVYPVHWARPDRQASQAQTLATVAALAHLGHEVTLMLPQGERDPALSAADMCSWFAVAGDFRVVQVPSRWAGPQVLRTAMWLRQAFAHPAMRGADLMYSRIPAMLGIGGRSPVPFATGHYRPWPDVYPAIRPLVRRTARRRHCLGVVLHSHLAAQSYLRCGVPAERVLVAHNGYDLPSEPLGKDAARARLGLSAERPIALYAGRINAQKGLDTVLALADLRPHVLFVLVGSEREGEIEREAARRANVRVVPWAAPEDLPPWLYAADVLVVPPSRAPLERFGTCVLPIKLFAYLAAGRPILAPLAPDTGELLTDEQTALLVEPDRPELAAGALDRLLGDASLAARLSANALDLAAGLTWDKRAERIADFLEQRLAQVRAA
;
A
#
# COMPACT_ATOMS: atom_id res chain seq x y z
N MET A 1 13.42 13.54 15.63
CA MET A 1 14.59 13.06 14.84
C MET A 1 14.71 13.82 13.54
N ARG A 2 15.95 13.98 13.02
CA ARG A 2 16.22 14.43 11.65
C ARG A 2 16.40 13.20 10.76
N ILE A 3 15.44 12.97 9.87
CA ILE A 3 15.34 11.76 9.04
C ILE A 3 15.59 12.12 7.57
N VAL A 4 16.57 11.50 6.92
CA VAL A 4 16.69 11.57 5.46
C VAL A 4 16.03 10.33 4.84
N TYR A 5 15.15 10.58 3.89
CA TYR A 5 14.38 9.55 3.19
C TYR A 5 14.76 9.51 1.69
N PRO A 6 15.81 8.77 1.29
CA PRO A 6 16.17 8.66 -0.12
C PRO A 6 15.20 7.75 -0.87
N VAL A 7 14.88 8.16 -2.11
CA VAL A 7 14.09 7.37 -3.06
C VAL A 7 14.86 7.20 -4.37
N HIS A 8 14.48 6.24 -5.21
CA HIS A 8 15.19 5.92 -6.45
C HIS A 8 14.51 6.42 -7.73
N TRP A 9 13.43 7.16 -7.59
CA TRP A 9 12.68 7.78 -8.70
C TRP A 9 12.89 9.31 -8.69
N ALA A 10 12.95 9.90 -9.89
CA ALA A 10 13.23 11.32 -10.08
C ALA A 10 11.96 12.18 -10.24
N ARG A 11 10.85 11.54 -10.64
CA ARG A 11 9.57 12.22 -10.90
C ARG A 11 8.43 11.51 -10.20
N PRO A 12 7.43 12.25 -9.73
CA PRO A 12 6.20 11.65 -9.23
C PRO A 12 5.49 10.87 -10.33
N ASP A 13 4.93 9.72 -9.95
CA ASP A 13 4.16 8.83 -10.79
C ASP A 13 3.00 8.24 -9.97
N ARG A 14 1.96 7.76 -10.64
CA ARG A 14 0.76 7.13 -10.03
C ARG A 14 1.03 5.74 -9.45
N GLN A 15 2.29 5.39 -9.18
CA GLN A 15 2.64 4.11 -8.56
C GLN A 15 2.30 4.12 -7.07
N ALA A 16 1.59 3.08 -6.64
CA ALA A 16 1.23 2.88 -5.23
C ALA A 16 2.43 2.94 -4.27
N SER A 17 3.61 2.50 -4.72
CA SER A 17 4.85 2.57 -3.92
C SER A 17 5.31 4.00 -3.64
N GLN A 18 5.09 4.93 -4.56
CA GLN A 18 5.40 6.34 -4.36
C GLN A 18 4.38 6.99 -3.42
N ALA A 19 3.08 6.74 -3.61
CA ALA A 19 2.03 7.23 -2.73
C ALA A 19 2.26 6.78 -1.27
N GLN A 20 2.59 5.51 -1.04
CA GLN A 20 2.94 5.00 0.29
C GLN A 20 4.19 5.66 0.88
N THR A 21 5.18 5.98 0.04
CA THR A 21 6.39 6.69 0.48
C THR A 21 6.02 8.08 0.96
N LEU A 22 5.25 8.83 0.16
CA LEU A 22 4.85 10.20 0.52
C LEU A 22 3.94 10.23 1.74
N ALA A 23 2.96 9.32 1.84
CA ALA A 23 2.13 9.20 3.04
C ALA A 23 2.96 8.89 4.30
N THR A 24 3.98 8.02 4.20
CA THR A 24 4.89 7.75 5.32
C THR A 24 5.76 8.96 5.67
N VAL A 25 6.29 9.69 4.68
CA VAL A 25 7.11 10.89 4.87
C VAL A 25 6.27 12.00 5.54
N ALA A 26 5.06 12.25 5.02
CA ALA A 26 4.14 13.25 5.56
C ALA A 26 3.72 12.91 7.00
N ALA A 27 3.36 11.66 7.28
CA ALA A 27 2.96 11.24 8.62
C ALA A 27 4.12 11.32 9.63
N LEU A 28 5.35 11.00 9.24
CA LEU A 28 6.52 11.22 10.11
C LEU A 28 6.76 12.71 10.39
N ALA A 29 6.52 13.58 9.40
CA ALA A 29 6.61 15.03 9.58
C ALA A 29 5.50 15.56 10.51
N HIS A 30 4.27 15.03 10.41
CA HIS A 30 3.16 15.33 11.33
C HIS A 30 3.49 15.02 12.79
N LEU A 31 4.27 13.96 13.03
CA LEU A 31 4.76 13.62 14.38
C LEU A 31 5.88 14.56 14.89
N GLY A 32 6.20 15.62 14.15
CA GLY A 32 7.22 16.61 14.52
C GLY A 32 8.65 16.18 14.21
N HIS A 33 8.86 15.18 13.36
CA HIS A 33 10.20 14.85 12.88
C HIS A 33 10.61 15.74 11.71
N GLU A 34 11.88 16.16 11.65
CA GLU A 34 12.45 16.88 10.51
C GLU A 34 12.75 15.88 9.39
N VAL A 35 11.86 15.74 8.42
CA VAL A 35 12.01 14.79 7.33
C VAL A 35 12.53 15.48 6.06
N THR A 36 13.58 14.91 5.47
CA THR A 36 14.11 15.34 4.16
C THR A 36 13.92 14.21 3.14
N LEU A 37 12.99 14.39 2.21
CA LEU A 37 12.83 13.52 1.06
C LEU A 37 13.94 13.82 0.04
N MET A 38 14.75 12.83 -0.28
CA MET A 38 15.88 12.98 -1.18
C MET A 38 15.67 12.22 -2.48
N LEU A 39 15.66 12.94 -3.63
CA LEU A 39 15.39 12.37 -4.95
C LEU A 39 16.63 12.48 -5.86
N PRO A 40 16.81 11.54 -6.80
CA PRO A 40 17.72 11.75 -7.92
C PRO A 40 17.16 12.83 -8.85
N GLN A 41 18.03 13.62 -9.45
CA GLN A 41 17.68 14.63 -10.46
C GLN A 41 18.52 14.42 -11.71
N GLY A 42 17.86 14.13 -12.82
CA GLY A 42 18.47 14.18 -14.15
C GLY A 42 18.57 15.60 -14.69
N GLU A 43 19.35 15.81 -15.76
CA GLU A 43 19.58 17.14 -16.34
C GLU A 43 18.29 17.84 -16.82
N ARG A 44 17.26 17.08 -17.19
CA ARG A 44 15.97 17.59 -17.69
C ARG A 44 14.83 17.45 -16.69
N ASP A 45 15.12 17.06 -15.46
CA ASP A 45 14.09 16.95 -14.45
C ASP A 45 13.81 18.34 -13.83
N PRO A 46 12.51 18.68 -13.61
CA PRO A 46 12.16 19.94 -12.99
C PRO A 46 12.65 19.98 -11.54
N ALA A 47 12.81 21.19 -11.03
CA ALA A 47 12.91 21.39 -9.59
C ALA A 47 11.55 21.05 -8.95
N LEU A 48 11.58 20.24 -7.89
CA LEU A 48 10.40 19.81 -7.17
C LEU A 48 10.45 20.31 -5.74
N SER A 49 9.36 20.88 -5.28
CA SER A 49 9.17 21.34 -3.89
C SER A 49 8.35 20.33 -3.07
N ALA A 50 8.29 20.54 -1.76
CA ALA A 50 7.36 19.78 -0.91
C ALA A 50 5.90 20.04 -1.29
N ALA A 51 5.55 21.27 -1.66
CA ALA A 51 4.20 21.62 -2.11
C ALA A 51 3.79 20.84 -3.37
N ASP A 52 4.70 20.69 -4.34
CA ASP A 52 4.45 19.88 -5.55
C ASP A 52 4.17 18.43 -5.17
N MET A 53 4.95 17.87 -4.24
CA MET A 53 4.77 16.49 -3.78
C MET A 53 3.45 16.32 -3.00
N CYS A 54 3.13 17.25 -2.11
CA CYS A 54 1.88 17.23 -1.36
C CYS A 54 0.67 17.32 -2.29
N SER A 55 0.70 18.21 -3.27
CA SER A 55 -0.37 18.35 -4.27
C SER A 55 -0.52 17.10 -5.14
N TRP A 56 0.59 16.54 -5.64
CA TRP A 56 0.55 15.36 -6.51
C TRP A 56 -0.02 14.11 -5.83
N PHE A 57 0.32 13.91 -4.56
CA PHE A 57 -0.06 12.71 -3.82
C PHE A 57 -1.23 12.91 -2.87
N ALA A 58 -1.84 14.10 -2.86
CA ALA A 58 -2.92 14.49 -1.94
C ALA A 58 -2.58 14.18 -0.47
N VAL A 59 -1.36 14.55 -0.04
CA VAL A 59 -0.91 14.43 1.34
C VAL A 59 -0.61 15.80 1.91
N ALA A 60 -0.76 15.95 3.24
CA ALA A 60 -0.32 17.14 3.96
C ALA A 60 0.92 16.81 4.79
N GLY A 61 1.88 17.71 4.87
CA GLY A 61 3.06 17.52 5.71
C GLY A 61 4.14 18.57 5.45
N ASP A 62 4.85 18.95 6.50
CA ASP A 62 5.99 19.89 6.40
C ASP A 62 7.31 19.11 6.37
N PHE A 63 7.77 18.76 5.18
CA PHE A 63 9.03 18.07 4.93
C PHE A 63 9.86 18.83 3.87
N ARG A 64 11.16 18.58 3.87
CA ARG A 64 12.05 19.16 2.86
C ARG A 64 12.19 18.24 1.66
N VAL A 65 12.32 18.80 0.47
CA VAL A 65 12.70 18.09 -0.75
C VAL A 65 14.11 18.48 -1.15
N VAL A 66 14.98 17.52 -1.35
CA VAL A 66 16.35 17.69 -1.82
C VAL A 66 16.56 16.86 -3.07
N GLN A 67 16.93 17.49 -4.16
CA GLN A 67 17.26 16.81 -5.41
C GLN A 67 18.76 16.74 -5.57
N VAL A 68 19.28 15.52 -5.77
CA VAL A 68 20.72 15.25 -5.93
C VAL A 68 21.00 14.87 -7.38
N PRO A 69 21.91 15.56 -8.08
CA PRO A 69 22.22 15.26 -9.47
C PRO A 69 22.53 13.77 -9.69
N SER A 70 21.92 13.18 -10.73
CA SER A 70 22.11 11.78 -11.11
C SER A 70 22.36 11.69 -12.61
N ARG A 71 23.63 11.53 -13.00
CA ARG A 71 24.06 11.51 -14.42
C ARG A 71 24.36 10.10 -14.93
N TRP A 72 23.96 9.07 -14.23
CA TRP A 72 24.33 7.69 -14.57
C TRP A 72 23.37 7.06 -15.57
N ALA A 73 23.94 6.56 -16.65
CA ALA A 73 23.26 5.70 -17.63
C ALA A 73 23.51 4.22 -17.30
N GLY A 74 22.67 3.32 -17.82
CA GLY A 74 22.83 1.87 -17.65
C GLY A 74 21.75 1.19 -16.82
N PRO A 75 21.95 -0.07 -16.40
CA PRO A 75 20.96 -0.84 -15.63
C PRO A 75 20.53 -0.13 -14.35
N GLN A 76 19.24 -0.21 -14.02
CA GLN A 76 18.64 0.49 -12.88
C GLN A 76 19.36 0.23 -11.55
N VAL A 77 19.84 -1.00 -11.32
CA VAL A 77 20.57 -1.36 -10.09
C VAL A 77 21.85 -0.56 -9.95
N LEU A 78 22.63 -0.43 -11.03
CA LEU A 78 23.88 0.35 -11.03
C LEU A 78 23.60 1.84 -10.87
N ARG A 79 22.62 2.37 -11.60
CA ARG A 79 22.19 3.77 -11.45
C ARG A 79 21.81 4.07 -9.99
N THR A 80 20.99 3.21 -9.38
CA THR A 80 20.58 3.36 -7.99
C THR A 80 21.76 3.31 -7.02
N ALA A 81 22.71 2.39 -7.23
CA ALA A 81 23.89 2.28 -6.38
C ALA A 81 24.82 3.50 -6.48
N MET A 82 25.03 4.00 -7.69
CA MET A 82 25.85 5.19 -7.92
C MET A 82 25.19 6.45 -7.38
N TRP A 83 23.89 6.60 -7.57
CA TRP A 83 23.12 7.69 -7.00
C TRP A 83 23.17 7.67 -5.46
N LEU A 84 22.99 6.52 -4.83
CA LEU A 84 23.08 6.40 -3.36
C LEU A 84 24.47 6.80 -2.83
N ARG A 85 25.55 6.54 -3.58
CA ARG A 85 26.88 7.05 -3.18
C ARG A 85 26.91 8.59 -3.14
N GLN A 86 26.29 9.26 -4.13
CA GLN A 86 26.20 10.71 -4.15
C GLN A 86 25.29 11.22 -3.02
N ALA A 87 24.15 10.56 -2.79
CA ALA A 87 23.24 10.85 -1.69
C ALA A 87 23.93 10.74 -0.32
N PHE A 88 24.77 9.72 -0.11
CA PHE A 88 25.54 9.54 1.14
C PHE A 88 26.58 10.66 1.36
N ALA A 89 27.13 11.24 0.29
CA ALA A 89 28.07 12.35 0.38
C ALA A 89 27.38 13.72 0.58
N HIS A 90 26.07 13.80 0.36
CA HIS A 90 25.32 15.06 0.43
C HIS A 90 25.30 15.64 1.87
N PRO A 91 25.42 16.96 2.06
CA PRO A 91 25.41 17.60 3.39
C PRO A 91 24.19 17.27 4.24
N ALA A 92 22.98 17.20 3.64
CA ALA A 92 21.76 16.81 4.35
C ALA A 92 21.86 15.42 5.02
N MET A 93 22.59 14.49 4.41
CA MET A 93 22.80 13.17 4.98
C MET A 93 23.69 13.22 6.23
N ARG A 94 24.75 14.03 6.19
CA ARG A 94 25.67 14.19 7.33
C ARG A 94 25.02 14.85 8.55
N GLY A 95 24.05 15.72 8.32
CA GLY A 95 23.29 16.38 9.38
C GLY A 95 22.13 15.55 9.96
N ALA A 96 21.82 14.38 9.39
CA ALA A 96 20.71 13.54 9.82
C ALA A 96 21.05 12.68 11.05
N ASP A 97 20.03 12.38 11.86
CA ASP A 97 20.15 11.39 12.93
C ASP A 97 20.14 9.96 12.38
N LEU A 98 19.38 9.75 11.33
CA LEU A 98 19.26 8.47 10.63
C LEU A 98 18.77 8.63 9.18
N MET A 99 18.93 7.56 8.43
CA MET A 99 18.33 7.39 7.11
C MET A 99 17.26 6.29 7.13
N TYR A 100 16.09 6.56 6.59
CA TYR A 100 15.06 5.54 6.36
C TYR A 100 14.73 5.48 4.86
N SER A 101 14.71 4.29 4.26
CA SER A 101 14.52 4.16 2.80
C SER A 101 13.82 2.86 2.43
N ARG A 102 13.04 2.91 1.35
CA ARG A 102 12.40 1.71 0.75
C ARG A 102 13.15 1.15 -0.46
N ILE A 103 14.36 1.64 -0.72
CA ILE A 103 15.17 1.17 -1.86
C ILE A 103 15.70 -0.24 -1.57
N PRO A 104 15.37 -1.28 -2.39
CA PRO A 104 15.84 -2.65 -2.13
C PRO A 104 17.37 -2.79 -2.07
N ALA A 105 18.11 -1.98 -2.82
CA ALA A 105 19.56 -1.97 -2.79
C ALA A 105 20.15 -1.67 -1.40
N MET A 106 19.39 -1.05 -0.50
CA MET A 106 19.80 -0.79 0.88
C MET A 106 20.10 -2.07 1.67
N LEU A 107 19.47 -3.19 1.30
CA LEU A 107 19.80 -4.51 1.87
C LEU A 107 21.25 -4.94 1.61
N GLY A 108 21.91 -4.32 0.64
CA GLY A 108 23.32 -4.59 0.32
C GLY A 108 24.26 -3.45 0.67
N ILE A 109 23.93 -2.23 0.24
CA ILE A 109 24.82 -1.08 0.32
C ILE A 109 24.55 -0.18 1.53
N GLY A 110 23.45 -0.37 2.26
CA GLY A 110 23.09 0.40 3.45
C GLY A 110 24.19 0.46 4.49
N GLY A 111 24.98 -0.61 4.62
CA GLY A 111 26.15 -0.63 5.50
C GLY A 111 27.26 0.36 5.16
N ARG A 112 27.16 1.12 4.07
CA ARG A 112 28.05 2.24 3.71
C ARG A 112 27.44 3.61 4.01
N SER A 113 26.23 3.64 4.58
CA SER A 113 25.62 4.89 5.03
C SER A 113 26.50 5.59 6.06
N PRO A 114 26.67 6.91 5.99
CA PRO A 114 27.43 7.69 6.98
C PRO A 114 26.68 7.84 8.31
N VAL A 115 25.36 7.54 8.32
CA VAL A 115 24.48 7.60 9.49
C VAL A 115 23.78 6.26 9.71
N PRO A 116 23.26 5.98 10.92
CA PRO A 116 22.41 4.82 11.16
C PRO A 116 21.27 4.75 10.15
N PHE A 117 20.87 3.55 9.72
CA PHE A 117 19.87 3.39 8.69
C PHE A 117 18.86 2.29 9.01
N ALA A 118 17.63 2.49 8.56
CA ALA A 118 16.59 1.47 8.46
C ALA A 118 16.11 1.34 7.01
N THR A 119 15.53 0.19 6.68
CA THR A 119 15.01 -0.04 5.33
C THR A 119 13.61 -0.63 5.39
N GLY A 120 12.71 -0.13 4.52
CA GLY A 120 11.33 -0.59 4.41
C GLY A 120 11.11 -1.44 3.17
N HIS A 121 10.42 -2.57 3.30
CA HIS A 121 10.11 -3.44 2.16
C HIS A 121 8.70 -4.01 2.21
N TYR A 122 8.15 -4.27 1.04
CA TYR A 122 6.83 -4.86 0.87
C TYR A 122 6.90 -6.33 0.41
N ARG A 123 8.06 -6.78 -0.04
CA ARG A 123 8.27 -8.16 -0.53
C ARG A 123 9.19 -8.95 0.38
N PRO A 124 9.02 -10.27 0.43
CA PRO A 124 9.94 -11.20 1.07
C PRO A 124 11.18 -11.39 0.19
N TRP A 125 11.97 -10.33 -0.02
CA TRP A 125 13.12 -10.37 -0.91
C TRP A 125 14.07 -11.55 -0.68
N PRO A 126 14.34 -12.01 0.57
CA PRO A 126 15.17 -13.18 0.82
C PRO A 126 14.59 -14.49 0.25
N ASP A 127 13.27 -14.61 0.12
CA ASP A 127 12.63 -15.80 -0.46
C ASP A 127 12.49 -15.67 -1.98
N VAL A 128 12.22 -14.45 -2.49
CA VAL A 128 12.15 -14.16 -3.94
C VAL A 128 13.52 -14.33 -4.60
N TYR A 129 14.59 -13.91 -3.91
CA TYR A 129 15.96 -13.99 -4.40
C TYR A 129 16.87 -14.65 -3.35
N PRO A 130 16.88 -15.98 -3.22
CA PRO A 130 17.65 -16.68 -2.19
C PRO A 130 19.15 -16.33 -2.18
N ALA A 131 19.72 -16.00 -3.32
CA ALA A 131 21.14 -15.61 -3.45
C ALA A 131 21.51 -14.36 -2.63
N ILE A 132 20.55 -13.48 -2.31
CA ILE A 132 20.83 -12.28 -1.50
C ILE A 132 20.80 -12.53 0.01
N ARG A 133 20.35 -13.71 0.48
CA ARG A 133 20.21 -14.02 1.93
C ARG A 133 21.48 -13.73 2.75
N PRO A 134 22.69 -14.16 2.33
CA PRO A 134 23.92 -13.86 3.09
C PRO A 134 24.15 -12.36 3.23
N LEU A 135 23.87 -11.60 2.16
CA LEU A 135 24.04 -10.15 2.14
C LEU A 135 23.04 -9.46 3.08
N VAL A 136 21.76 -9.84 3.02
CA VAL A 136 20.71 -9.33 3.91
C VAL A 136 21.06 -9.59 5.37
N ARG A 137 21.42 -10.83 5.71
CA ARG A 137 21.81 -11.21 7.06
C ARG A 137 23.02 -10.42 7.56
N ARG A 138 24.06 -10.28 6.72
CA ARG A 138 25.26 -9.50 7.06
C ARG A 138 24.93 -8.02 7.28
N THR A 139 24.13 -7.42 6.41
CA THR A 139 23.75 -6.01 6.50
C THR A 139 22.87 -5.74 7.71
N ALA A 140 21.88 -6.60 7.96
CA ALA A 140 20.98 -6.46 9.11
C ALA A 140 21.69 -6.60 10.47
N ARG A 141 22.83 -7.29 10.53
CA ARG A 141 23.65 -7.45 11.76
C ARG A 141 24.66 -6.33 12.00
N ARG A 142 24.81 -5.38 11.06
CA ARG A 142 25.72 -4.25 11.26
C ARG A 142 25.21 -3.35 12.38
N ARG A 143 26.12 -2.78 13.17
CA ARG A 143 25.78 -1.86 14.28
C ARG A 143 24.90 -0.71 13.81
N HIS A 144 25.21 -0.09 12.67
CA HIS A 144 24.48 1.05 12.12
C HIS A 144 23.14 0.67 11.43
N CYS A 145 22.81 -0.62 11.29
CA CYS A 145 21.51 -1.04 10.81
C CYS A 145 20.50 -1.03 11.96
N LEU A 146 19.57 -0.08 11.94
CA LEU A 146 18.51 0.01 12.93
C LEU A 146 17.50 -1.13 12.77
N GLY A 147 17.19 -1.51 11.53
CA GLY A 147 16.31 -2.65 11.25
C GLY A 147 15.62 -2.59 9.90
N VAL A 148 14.67 -3.50 9.74
CA VAL A 148 13.84 -3.66 8.55
C VAL A 148 12.38 -3.49 8.92
N VAL A 149 11.68 -2.59 8.23
CA VAL A 149 10.24 -2.33 8.40
C VAL A 149 9.49 -3.03 7.28
N LEU A 150 8.63 -3.96 7.62
CA LEU A 150 7.81 -4.73 6.69
C LEU A 150 6.33 -4.31 6.82
N HIS A 151 5.57 -4.44 5.75
CA HIS A 151 4.15 -4.08 5.76
C HIS A 151 3.23 -5.27 6.03
N SER A 152 3.79 -6.47 6.25
CA SER A 152 3.04 -7.69 6.57
C SER A 152 3.87 -8.67 7.39
N HIS A 153 3.20 -9.49 8.20
CA HIS A 153 3.81 -10.59 8.93
C HIS A 153 4.38 -11.65 7.98
N LEU A 154 3.70 -11.91 6.86
CA LEU A 154 4.16 -12.82 5.82
C LEU A 154 5.52 -12.38 5.25
N ALA A 155 5.68 -11.09 4.95
CA ALA A 155 6.97 -10.56 4.50
C ALA A 155 8.02 -10.66 5.62
N ALA A 156 7.66 -10.34 6.87
CA ALA A 156 8.58 -10.38 8.01
C ALA A 156 9.15 -11.79 8.25
N GLN A 157 8.33 -12.83 8.12
CA GLN A 157 8.78 -14.23 8.26
C GLN A 157 9.95 -14.60 7.33
N SER A 158 9.98 -14.06 6.11
CA SER A 158 11.09 -14.27 5.17
C SER A 158 12.41 -13.71 5.71
N TYR A 159 12.37 -12.54 6.32
CA TYR A 159 13.57 -11.89 6.89
C TYR A 159 14.03 -12.59 8.18
N LEU A 160 13.10 -13.03 9.02
CA LEU A 160 13.40 -13.82 10.21
C LEU A 160 14.06 -15.15 9.84
N ARG A 161 13.48 -15.90 8.88
CA ARG A 161 14.09 -17.14 8.35
C ARG A 161 15.46 -16.90 7.71
N CYS A 162 15.67 -15.71 7.14
CA CYS A 162 16.97 -15.31 6.60
C CYS A 162 18.02 -15.07 7.70
N GLY A 163 17.62 -14.96 8.96
CA GLY A 163 18.51 -14.72 10.12
C GLY A 163 18.72 -13.24 10.43
N VAL A 164 17.78 -12.39 10.04
CA VAL A 164 17.66 -11.02 10.59
C VAL A 164 17.20 -11.14 12.03
N PRO A 165 17.88 -10.51 13.01
CA PRO A 165 17.48 -10.55 14.41
C PRO A 165 16.04 -10.01 14.61
N ALA A 166 15.24 -10.69 15.44
CA ALA A 166 13.83 -10.36 15.63
C ALA A 166 13.63 -8.92 16.12
N GLU A 167 14.50 -8.44 17.01
CA GLU A 167 14.49 -7.07 17.52
C GLU A 167 14.80 -6.01 16.45
N ARG A 168 15.21 -6.42 15.26
CA ARG A 168 15.47 -5.58 14.08
C ARG A 168 14.42 -5.72 12.99
N VAL A 169 13.31 -6.40 13.27
CA VAL A 169 12.18 -6.55 12.35
C VAL A 169 10.96 -5.89 12.95
N LEU A 170 10.43 -4.89 12.26
CA LEU A 170 9.15 -4.26 12.59
C LEU A 170 8.12 -4.62 11.53
N VAL A 171 6.94 -5.06 11.93
CA VAL A 171 5.75 -5.08 11.08
C VAL A 171 4.93 -3.83 11.33
N ALA A 172 4.84 -3.00 10.29
CA ALA A 172 3.99 -1.82 10.28
C ALA A 172 3.16 -1.84 8.99
N HIS A 173 1.90 -2.23 9.10
CA HIS A 173 0.96 -2.27 7.98
C HIS A 173 0.85 -0.89 7.32
N ASN A 174 0.43 -0.84 6.05
CA ASN A 174 0.10 0.42 5.42
C ASN A 174 -1.09 1.07 6.13
N GLY A 175 -1.34 2.33 5.84
CA GLY A 175 -2.48 3.06 6.37
C GLY A 175 -3.42 3.51 5.27
N TYR A 176 -4.56 4.01 5.68
CA TYR A 176 -5.48 4.79 4.89
C TYR A 176 -6.08 5.87 5.80
N ASP A 177 -6.05 7.12 5.35
CA ASP A 177 -6.66 8.20 6.11
C ASP A 177 -8.14 8.26 5.78
N LEU A 178 -8.94 8.21 6.83
CA LEU A 178 -10.38 8.39 6.73
C LEU A 178 -10.68 9.84 6.35
N PRO A 179 -11.61 10.10 5.43
CA PRO A 179 -12.14 11.45 5.27
C PRO A 179 -12.73 11.94 6.59
N SER A 180 -12.49 13.21 6.92
CA SER A 180 -13.03 13.84 8.14
C SER A 180 -14.57 13.81 8.19
N GLU A 181 -15.22 13.82 7.03
CA GLU A 181 -16.66 13.76 6.87
C GLU A 181 -17.03 12.64 5.89
N PRO A 182 -17.36 11.43 6.38
CA PRO A 182 -17.79 10.35 5.53
C PRO A 182 -19.19 10.64 4.94
N LEU A 183 -19.33 10.50 3.63
CA LEU A 183 -20.63 10.60 2.97
C LEU A 183 -21.54 9.43 3.34
N GLY A 184 -22.80 9.70 3.62
CA GLY A 184 -23.84 8.66 3.65
C GLY A 184 -23.99 7.97 2.28
N LYS A 185 -24.44 6.72 2.27
CA LYS A 185 -24.59 5.91 1.04
C LYS A 185 -25.46 6.61 -0.02
N ASP A 186 -26.60 7.16 0.38
CA ASP A 186 -27.54 7.79 -0.54
C ASP A 186 -26.98 9.09 -1.13
N ALA A 187 -26.29 9.89 -0.32
CA ALA A 187 -25.61 11.10 -0.77
C ALA A 187 -24.47 10.76 -1.76
N ALA A 188 -23.70 9.69 -1.49
CA ALA A 188 -22.65 9.23 -2.38
C ALA A 188 -23.24 8.74 -3.72
N ARG A 189 -24.35 7.99 -3.70
CA ARG A 189 -25.06 7.54 -4.91
C ARG A 189 -25.61 8.70 -5.73
N ALA A 190 -26.25 9.67 -5.08
CA ALA A 190 -26.77 10.86 -5.75
C ALA A 190 -25.63 11.64 -6.43
N ARG A 191 -24.51 11.85 -5.75
CA ARG A 191 -23.31 12.51 -6.31
C ARG A 191 -22.76 11.80 -7.56
N LEU A 192 -22.86 10.46 -7.61
CA LEU A 192 -22.32 9.64 -8.69
C LEU A 192 -23.35 9.28 -9.78
N GLY A 193 -24.59 9.74 -9.66
CA GLY A 193 -25.67 9.40 -10.57
C GLY A 193 -26.00 7.89 -10.58
N LEU A 194 -25.93 7.25 -9.40
CA LEU A 194 -26.24 5.84 -9.21
C LEU A 194 -27.66 5.66 -8.64
N SER A 195 -28.31 4.54 -8.99
CA SER A 195 -29.62 4.20 -8.45
C SER A 195 -29.56 4.01 -6.93
N ALA A 196 -30.56 4.54 -6.22
CA ALA A 196 -30.72 4.33 -4.79
C ALA A 196 -31.11 2.88 -4.45
N GLU A 197 -31.91 2.24 -5.32
CA GLU A 197 -32.55 0.95 -5.05
C GLU A 197 -31.71 -0.27 -5.48
N ARG A 198 -30.93 -0.13 -6.57
CA ARG A 198 -30.18 -1.26 -7.11
C ARG A 198 -28.98 -1.60 -6.22
N PRO A 199 -28.81 -2.85 -5.76
CA PRO A 199 -27.62 -3.26 -5.02
C PRO A 199 -26.36 -3.04 -5.84
N ILE A 200 -25.27 -2.58 -5.17
CA ILE A 200 -23.99 -2.26 -5.79
C ILE A 200 -22.88 -3.08 -5.14
N ALA A 201 -22.21 -3.92 -5.93
CA ALA A 201 -20.96 -4.57 -5.60
C ALA A 201 -19.80 -3.82 -6.28
N LEU A 202 -18.83 -3.32 -5.53
CA LEU A 202 -17.81 -2.42 -6.05
C LEU A 202 -16.40 -2.96 -5.87
N TYR A 203 -15.64 -2.92 -6.95
CA TYR A 203 -14.20 -3.10 -6.97
C TYR A 203 -13.50 -1.76 -7.21
N ALA A 204 -12.48 -1.45 -6.44
CA ALA A 204 -11.61 -0.31 -6.69
C ALA A 204 -10.14 -0.74 -6.83
N GLY A 205 -9.49 -0.29 -7.89
CA GLY A 205 -8.10 -0.57 -8.16
C GLY A 205 -7.83 -0.78 -9.64
N ARG A 206 -6.55 -0.93 -10.00
CA ARG A 206 -6.15 -1.12 -11.41
C ARG A 206 -6.87 -2.29 -12.05
N ILE A 207 -7.43 -2.07 -13.25
CA ILE A 207 -8.14 -3.08 -14.03
C ILE A 207 -7.15 -3.74 -14.99
N ASN A 208 -6.94 -5.04 -14.83
CA ASN A 208 -6.22 -5.91 -15.76
C ASN A 208 -6.45 -7.39 -15.39
N ALA A 209 -6.12 -8.31 -16.31
CA ALA A 209 -6.32 -9.75 -16.15
C ALA A 209 -5.63 -10.36 -14.89
N GLN A 210 -4.58 -9.71 -14.38
CA GLN A 210 -3.80 -10.22 -13.24
C GLN A 210 -4.42 -9.92 -11.88
N LYS A 211 -5.57 -9.23 -11.87
CA LYS A 211 -6.30 -8.87 -10.67
C LYS A 211 -7.44 -9.85 -10.34
N GLY A 212 -7.62 -10.88 -11.17
CA GLY A 212 -8.69 -11.86 -10.99
C GLY A 212 -10.09 -11.27 -11.20
N LEU A 213 -10.21 -10.25 -12.07
CA LEU A 213 -11.49 -9.59 -12.36
C LEU A 213 -12.43 -10.44 -13.21
N ASP A 214 -11.94 -11.46 -13.86
CA ASP A 214 -12.72 -12.51 -14.50
C ASP A 214 -13.67 -13.19 -13.52
N THR A 215 -13.25 -13.43 -12.27
CA THR A 215 -14.12 -13.97 -11.23
C THR A 215 -15.23 -12.98 -10.83
N VAL A 216 -14.96 -11.67 -10.86
CA VAL A 216 -15.98 -10.63 -10.63
C VAL A 216 -16.97 -10.56 -11.78
N LEU A 217 -16.52 -10.73 -13.02
CA LEU A 217 -17.40 -10.80 -14.19
C LEU A 217 -18.27 -12.06 -14.16
N ALA A 218 -17.72 -13.20 -13.78
CA ALA A 218 -18.50 -14.43 -13.56
C ALA A 218 -19.55 -14.25 -12.45
N LEU A 219 -19.20 -13.56 -11.37
CA LEU A 219 -20.13 -13.21 -10.30
C LEU A 219 -21.26 -12.29 -10.80
N ALA A 220 -20.96 -11.35 -11.71
CA ALA A 220 -21.94 -10.48 -12.34
C ALA A 220 -22.93 -11.28 -13.24
N ASP A 221 -22.46 -12.30 -13.94
CA ASP A 221 -23.31 -13.19 -14.73
C ASP A 221 -24.28 -13.98 -13.84
N LEU A 222 -23.86 -14.40 -12.65
CA LEU A 222 -24.67 -15.12 -11.66
C LEU A 222 -25.67 -14.21 -10.93
N ARG A 223 -25.47 -12.88 -10.89
CA ARG A 223 -26.30 -11.91 -10.14
C ARG A 223 -26.69 -10.70 -11.01
N PRO A 224 -27.53 -10.89 -12.05
CA PRO A 224 -27.87 -9.83 -13.00
C PRO A 224 -28.63 -8.64 -12.39
N HIS A 225 -29.26 -8.81 -11.23
CA HIS A 225 -29.95 -7.75 -10.50
C HIS A 225 -28.99 -6.82 -9.74
N VAL A 226 -27.75 -7.25 -9.47
CA VAL A 226 -26.72 -6.44 -8.81
C VAL A 226 -25.96 -5.62 -9.87
N LEU A 227 -25.65 -4.37 -9.57
CA LEU A 227 -24.74 -3.55 -10.37
C LEU A 227 -23.32 -3.77 -9.87
N PHE A 228 -22.45 -4.24 -10.75
CA PHE A 228 -21.03 -4.35 -10.49
C PHE A 228 -20.30 -3.12 -11.01
N VAL A 229 -19.63 -2.38 -10.13
CA VAL A 229 -18.87 -1.17 -10.49
C VAL A 229 -17.39 -1.45 -10.35
N LEU A 230 -16.65 -1.29 -11.45
CA LEU A 230 -15.19 -1.48 -11.52
C LEU A 230 -14.52 -0.12 -11.66
N VAL A 231 -13.95 0.43 -10.60
CA VAL A 231 -13.29 1.75 -10.60
C VAL A 231 -11.79 1.58 -10.77
N GLY A 232 -11.19 2.24 -11.77
CA GLY A 232 -9.75 2.28 -11.95
C GLY A 232 -9.23 1.85 -13.31
N SER A 233 -10.03 2.01 -14.38
CA SER A 233 -9.60 1.79 -15.75
C SER A 233 -8.66 2.90 -16.21
N GLU A 234 -7.47 2.52 -16.67
CA GLU A 234 -6.48 3.45 -17.25
C GLU A 234 -6.58 3.49 -18.79
N ARG A 235 -7.12 2.43 -19.38
CA ARG A 235 -7.31 2.26 -20.83
C ARG A 235 -8.21 1.06 -21.10
N GLU A 236 -8.79 1.01 -22.26
CA GLU A 236 -9.53 -0.17 -22.71
C GLU A 236 -8.61 -1.39 -22.83
N GLY A 237 -8.93 -2.44 -22.10
CA GLY A 237 -8.25 -3.73 -22.10
C GLY A 237 -9.25 -4.88 -22.31
N GLU A 238 -8.81 -6.10 -22.03
CA GLU A 238 -9.63 -7.31 -22.15
C GLU A 238 -10.80 -7.28 -21.16
N ILE A 239 -10.53 -6.95 -19.90
CA ILE A 239 -11.54 -6.91 -18.84
C ILE A 239 -12.61 -5.86 -19.14
N GLU A 240 -12.22 -4.67 -19.64
CA GLU A 240 -13.15 -3.62 -20.00
C GLU A 240 -14.05 -4.04 -21.17
N ARG A 241 -13.51 -4.73 -22.17
CA ARG A 241 -14.30 -5.25 -23.31
C ARG A 241 -15.27 -6.34 -22.87
N GLU A 242 -14.84 -7.24 -21.98
CA GLU A 242 -15.72 -8.27 -21.41
C GLU A 242 -16.80 -7.66 -20.50
N ALA A 243 -16.46 -6.63 -19.74
CA ALA A 243 -17.40 -5.88 -18.93
C ALA A 243 -18.48 -5.20 -19.77
N ALA A 244 -18.10 -4.61 -20.91
CA ALA A 244 -19.03 -3.92 -21.81
C ALA A 244 -20.12 -4.83 -22.44
N ARG A 245 -19.94 -6.15 -22.40
CA ARG A 245 -20.94 -7.13 -22.84
C ARG A 245 -22.05 -7.38 -21.82
N ARG A 246 -21.94 -6.83 -20.61
CA ARG A 246 -22.81 -7.07 -19.46
C ARG A 246 -23.57 -5.80 -19.07
N ALA A 247 -24.89 -5.82 -19.12
CA ALA A 247 -25.73 -4.67 -18.76
C ALA A 247 -25.67 -4.30 -17.27
N ASN A 248 -25.16 -5.20 -16.45
CA ASN A 248 -25.01 -5.00 -15.01
C ASN A 248 -23.56 -4.77 -14.56
N VAL A 249 -22.63 -4.46 -15.48
CA VAL A 249 -21.26 -4.08 -15.15
C VAL A 249 -20.97 -2.67 -15.67
N ARG A 250 -20.51 -1.80 -14.79
CA ARG A 250 -20.08 -0.43 -15.12
C ARG A 250 -18.59 -0.28 -14.85
N VAL A 251 -17.83 0.04 -15.89
CA VAL A 251 -16.39 0.39 -15.76
C VAL A 251 -16.28 1.90 -15.61
N VAL A 252 -15.49 2.32 -14.64
CA VAL A 252 -15.21 3.73 -14.31
C VAL A 252 -13.73 3.99 -14.52
N PRO A 253 -13.34 5.13 -15.12
CA PRO A 253 -11.95 5.53 -15.23
C PRO A 253 -11.22 5.53 -13.88
N TRP A 254 -9.91 5.60 -13.93
CA TRP A 254 -9.10 5.78 -12.73
C TRP A 254 -9.55 7.04 -11.97
N ALA A 255 -9.86 6.87 -10.70
CA ALA A 255 -10.23 7.95 -9.81
C ALA A 255 -9.00 8.44 -9.03
N ALA A 256 -8.86 9.76 -8.89
CA ALA A 256 -7.86 10.34 -8.01
C ALA A 256 -8.16 9.94 -6.54
N PRO A 257 -7.15 9.95 -5.64
CA PRO A 257 -7.36 9.55 -4.25
C PRO A 257 -8.52 10.29 -3.57
N GLU A 258 -8.69 11.58 -3.85
CA GLU A 258 -9.77 12.44 -3.35
C GLU A 258 -11.15 12.11 -3.94
N ASP A 259 -11.20 11.52 -5.13
CA ASP A 259 -12.43 11.15 -5.83
C ASP A 259 -12.87 9.69 -5.57
N LEU A 260 -12.02 8.89 -4.95
CA LEU A 260 -12.31 7.49 -4.66
C LEU A 260 -13.34 7.28 -3.53
N PRO A 261 -13.31 8.04 -2.40
CA PRO A 261 -14.21 7.79 -1.27
C PRO A 261 -15.68 7.76 -1.62
N PRO A 262 -16.26 8.67 -2.44
CA PRO A 262 -17.67 8.60 -2.83
C PRO A 262 -18.05 7.25 -3.46
N TRP A 263 -17.17 6.66 -4.29
CA TRP A 263 -17.42 5.34 -4.89
C TRP A 263 -17.49 4.25 -3.82
N LEU A 264 -16.55 4.25 -2.86
CA LEU A 264 -16.52 3.28 -1.78
C LEU A 264 -17.78 3.39 -0.91
N TYR A 265 -18.21 4.61 -0.58
CA TYR A 265 -19.41 4.85 0.23
C TYR A 265 -20.72 4.50 -0.50
N ALA A 266 -20.78 4.57 -1.82
CA ALA A 266 -21.94 4.22 -2.62
C ALA A 266 -22.23 2.70 -2.65
N ALA A 267 -21.24 1.87 -2.35
CA ALA A 267 -21.34 0.41 -2.41
C ALA A 267 -22.20 -0.17 -1.28
N ASP A 268 -22.91 -1.26 -1.56
CA ASP A 268 -23.47 -2.16 -0.54
C ASP A 268 -22.43 -3.20 -0.11
N VAL A 269 -21.59 -3.65 -1.06
CA VAL A 269 -20.51 -4.61 -0.80
C VAL A 269 -19.25 -4.19 -1.57
N LEU A 270 -18.11 -4.15 -0.87
CA LEU A 270 -16.80 -3.97 -1.48
C LEU A 270 -16.18 -5.33 -1.80
N VAL A 271 -15.71 -5.50 -3.03
CA VAL A 271 -15.23 -6.79 -3.52
C VAL A 271 -13.72 -6.76 -3.74
N VAL A 272 -13.01 -7.62 -3.01
CA VAL A 272 -11.68 -8.06 -3.41
C VAL A 272 -11.88 -9.27 -4.32
N PRO A 273 -11.43 -9.26 -5.58
CA PRO A 273 -11.69 -10.36 -6.50
C PRO A 273 -11.37 -11.71 -5.86
N PRO A 274 -12.34 -12.65 -5.77
CA PRO A 274 -12.12 -13.94 -5.13
C PRO A 274 -11.35 -14.88 -6.06
N SER A 275 -10.08 -14.56 -6.31
CA SER A 275 -9.21 -15.26 -7.24
C SER A 275 -7.81 -15.49 -6.69
N ARG A 276 -7.16 -16.59 -7.10
CA ARG A 276 -5.75 -16.90 -6.82
C ARG A 276 -4.78 -16.14 -7.74
N ALA A 277 -5.24 -15.62 -8.86
CA ALA A 277 -4.38 -14.98 -9.88
C ALA A 277 -3.41 -13.92 -9.31
N PRO A 278 -3.79 -13.04 -8.37
CA PRO A 278 -2.85 -12.11 -7.75
C PRO A 278 -1.73 -12.79 -6.98
N LEU A 279 -2.00 -13.90 -6.29
CA LEU A 279 -1.03 -14.65 -5.50
C LEU A 279 -0.07 -15.44 -6.38
N GLU A 280 -0.57 -16.06 -7.44
CA GLU A 280 0.25 -16.82 -8.40
C GLU A 280 1.33 -15.94 -9.02
N ARG A 281 1.02 -14.69 -9.31
CA ARG A 281 1.96 -13.75 -9.90
C ARG A 281 2.92 -13.12 -8.90
N PHE A 282 2.43 -12.69 -7.74
CA PHE A 282 3.19 -11.84 -6.80
C PHE A 282 3.67 -12.60 -5.56
N GLY A 283 3.28 -13.87 -5.42
CA GLY A 283 3.51 -14.67 -4.23
C GLY A 283 2.57 -14.29 -3.07
N THR A 284 2.64 -15.05 -2.00
CA THR A 284 1.71 -15.02 -0.85
C THR A 284 1.87 -13.81 0.08
N CYS A 285 2.59 -12.77 -0.31
CA CYS A 285 3.05 -11.76 0.65
C CYS A 285 2.70 -10.32 0.28
N VAL A 286 1.99 -10.10 -0.79
CA VAL A 286 1.61 -8.74 -1.20
C VAL A 286 0.22 -8.43 -0.69
N LEU A 287 0.15 -7.91 0.51
CA LEU A 287 -1.09 -7.42 1.12
C LEU A 287 -1.73 -6.36 0.21
N PRO A 288 -2.98 -6.57 -0.25
CA PRO A 288 -3.63 -5.64 -1.17
C PRO A 288 -3.89 -4.28 -0.50
N ILE A 289 -3.35 -3.20 -1.07
CA ILE A 289 -3.49 -1.84 -0.51
C ILE A 289 -4.94 -1.41 -0.40
N LYS A 290 -5.79 -1.86 -1.33
CA LYS A 290 -7.23 -1.55 -1.32
C LYS A 290 -7.94 -2.00 -0.05
N LEU A 291 -7.43 -3.02 0.66
CA LEU A 291 -8.04 -3.48 1.92
C LEU A 291 -8.09 -2.38 2.97
N PHE A 292 -7.08 -1.52 3.05
CA PHE A 292 -7.06 -0.41 3.99
C PHE A 292 -8.17 0.59 3.70
N ALA A 293 -8.36 0.97 2.43
CA ALA A 293 -9.46 1.83 2.01
C ALA A 293 -10.84 1.18 2.20
N TYR A 294 -10.95 -0.14 1.99
CA TYR A 294 -12.20 -0.88 2.16
C TYR A 294 -12.60 -0.97 3.63
N LEU A 295 -11.65 -1.30 4.51
CA LEU A 295 -11.88 -1.29 5.95
C LEU A 295 -12.34 0.09 6.44
N ALA A 296 -11.66 1.14 5.95
CA ALA A 296 -11.97 2.52 6.31
C ALA A 296 -13.32 3.02 5.75
N ALA A 297 -13.81 2.46 4.67
CA ALA A 297 -15.10 2.84 4.10
C ALA A 297 -16.31 2.34 4.91
N GLY A 298 -16.12 1.40 5.83
CA GLY A 298 -17.19 0.87 6.68
C GLY A 298 -18.33 0.23 5.88
N ARG A 299 -17.97 -0.50 4.83
CA ARG A 299 -18.91 -1.30 4.02
C ARG A 299 -18.56 -2.78 4.16
N PRO A 300 -19.56 -3.68 4.04
CA PRO A 300 -19.28 -5.11 4.03
C PRO A 300 -18.25 -5.46 2.97
N ILE A 301 -17.33 -6.35 3.29
CA ILE A 301 -16.26 -6.78 2.38
C ILE A 301 -16.47 -8.25 2.03
N LEU A 302 -16.45 -8.55 0.72
CA LEU A 302 -16.33 -9.91 0.18
C LEU A 302 -14.91 -10.08 -0.35
N ALA A 303 -14.18 -11.09 0.14
CA ALA A 303 -12.78 -11.31 -0.22
C ALA A 303 -12.44 -12.81 -0.34
N PRO A 304 -11.34 -13.17 -1.04
CA PRO A 304 -10.87 -14.56 -1.05
C PRO A 304 -10.33 -14.97 0.34
N LEU A 305 -10.57 -16.21 0.71
CA LEU A 305 -9.86 -16.87 1.81
C LEU A 305 -8.44 -17.19 1.34
N ALA A 306 -7.51 -16.31 1.63
CA ALA A 306 -6.15 -16.39 1.13
C ALA A 306 -5.15 -15.83 2.17
N PRO A 307 -3.86 -16.22 2.12
CA PRO A 307 -2.88 -15.81 3.13
C PRO A 307 -2.66 -14.29 3.22
N ASP A 308 -2.80 -13.57 2.11
CA ASP A 308 -2.62 -12.11 2.06
C ASP A 308 -3.85 -11.36 2.61
N THR A 309 -5.05 -11.80 2.29
CA THR A 309 -6.29 -11.21 2.84
C THR A 309 -6.47 -11.59 4.31
N GLY A 310 -6.18 -12.83 4.70
CA GLY A 310 -6.23 -13.33 6.08
C GLY A 310 -5.22 -12.71 7.03
N GLU A 311 -4.31 -11.87 6.54
CA GLU A 311 -3.43 -11.05 7.39
C GLU A 311 -4.22 -9.96 8.16
N LEU A 312 -5.27 -9.43 7.55
CA LEU A 312 -6.10 -8.36 8.11
C LEU A 312 -7.55 -8.77 8.31
N LEU A 313 -8.07 -9.64 7.46
CA LEU A 313 -9.48 -10.02 7.48
C LEU A 313 -9.67 -11.34 8.22
N THR A 314 -10.71 -11.39 9.04
CA THR A 314 -11.18 -12.61 9.70
C THR A 314 -12.59 -12.89 9.22
N ASP A 315 -12.81 -14.14 8.75
CA ASP A 315 -14.11 -14.57 8.24
C ASP A 315 -15.21 -14.41 9.28
N GLU A 316 -16.37 -13.95 8.83
CA GLU A 316 -17.55 -13.63 9.63
C GLU A 316 -17.33 -12.62 10.78
N GLN A 317 -16.14 -12.01 10.86
CA GLN A 317 -15.85 -10.96 11.83
C GLN A 317 -15.66 -9.59 11.16
N THR A 318 -14.74 -9.48 10.19
CA THR A 318 -14.44 -8.22 9.48
C THR A 318 -14.78 -8.27 8.00
N ALA A 319 -15.05 -9.46 7.46
CA ALA A 319 -15.42 -9.69 6.06
C ALA A 319 -16.15 -11.03 5.93
N LEU A 320 -16.76 -11.32 4.77
CA LEU A 320 -17.01 -12.70 4.35
C LEU A 320 -15.88 -13.16 3.44
N LEU A 321 -15.24 -14.27 3.83
CA LEU A 321 -14.14 -14.86 3.08
C LEU A 321 -14.64 -16.12 2.36
N VAL A 322 -14.30 -16.23 1.07
CA VAL A 322 -14.72 -17.37 0.24
C VAL A 322 -13.54 -18.06 -0.40
N GLU A 323 -13.68 -19.35 -0.68
CA GLU A 323 -12.69 -20.10 -1.44
C GLU A 323 -12.46 -19.40 -2.79
N PRO A 324 -11.20 -19.06 -3.16
CA PRO A 324 -10.92 -18.39 -4.41
C PRO A 324 -11.22 -19.25 -5.62
N ASP A 325 -11.55 -18.60 -6.75
CA ASP A 325 -11.90 -19.22 -8.05
C ASP A 325 -13.17 -20.09 -7.99
N ARG A 326 -14.08 -19.75 -7.07
CA ARG A 326 -15.40 -20.38 -6.88
C ARG A 326 -16.51 -19.33 -6.94
N PRO A 327 -16.90 -18.88 -8.13
CA PRO A 327 -17.87 -17.80 -8.31
C PRO A 327 -19.25 -18.11 -7.68
N GLU A 328 -19.65 -19.39 -7.61
CA GLU A 328 -20.91 -19.80 -6.98
C GLU A 328 -20.89 -19.56 -5.46
N LEU A 329 -19.77 -19.86 -4.79
CA LEU A 329 -19.59 -19.57 -3.35
C LEU A 329 -19.56 -18.07 -3.10
N ALA A 330 -18.88 -17.33 -3.97
CA ALA A 330 -18.86 -15.87 -3.88
C ALA A 330 -20.26 -15.26 -4.10
N ALA A 331 -21.06 -15.82 -5.00
CA ALA A 331 -22.44 -15.42 -5.22
C ALA A 331 -23.32 -15.66 -3.98
N GLY A 332 -23.18 -16.81 -3.34
CA GLY A 332 -23.90 -17.10 -2.09
C GLY A 332 -23.49 -16.17 -0.94
N ALA A 333 -22.20 -15.86 -0.82
CA ALA A 333 -21.72 -14.90 0.17
C ALA A 333 -22.20 -13.46 -0.12
N LEU A 334 -22.23 -13.06 -1.39
CA LEU A 334 -22.79 -11.76 -1.81
C LEU A 334 -24.28 -11.67 -1.44
N ASP A 335 -25.08 -12.73 -1.70
CA ASP A 335 -26.48 -12.76 -1.32
C ASP A 335 -26.68 -12.64 0.19
N ARG A 336 -25.84 -13.30 1.00
CA ARG A 336 -25.87 -13.16 2.46
C ARG A 336 -25.60 -11.71 2.89
N LEU A 337 -24.60 -11.05 2.31
CA LEU A 337 -24.28 -9.65 2.64
C LEU A 337 -25.38 -8.67 2.23
N LEU A 338 -26.08 -8.94 1.13
CA LEU A 338 -27.16 -8.09 0.65
C LEU A 338 -28.50 -8.38 1.37
N GLY A 339 -28.73 -9.62 1.80
CA GLY A 339 -29.98 -10.07 2.41
C GLY A 339 -30.01 -9.98 3.94
N ASP A 340 -28.85 -9.98 4.62
CA ASP A 340 -28.76 -9.92 6.07
C ASP A 340 -28.13 -8.59 6.52
N ALA A 341 -29.00 -7.61 6.78
CA ALA A 341 -28.60 -6.28 7.22
C ALA A 341 -27.85 -6.30 8.57
N SER A 342 -28.17 -7.25 9.47
CA SER A 342 -27.50 -7.38 10.78
C SER A 342 -26.06 -7.87 10.60
N LEU A 343 -25.85 -8.89 9.76
CA LEU A 343 -24.52 -9.37 9.40
C LEU A 343 -23.70 -8.26 8.75
N ALA A 344 -24.27 -7.59 7.74
CA ALA A 344 -23.61 -6.50 7.03
C ALA A 344 -23.18 -5.37 7.96
N ALA A 345 -24.07 -4.92 8.85
CA ALA A 345 -23.76 -3.86 9.82
C ALA A 345 -22.68 -4.28 10.81
N ARG A 346 -22.72 -5.51 11.32
CA ARG A 346 -21.70 -6.03 12.25
C ARG A 346 -20.32 -6.12 11.60
N LEU A 347 -20.22 -6.66 10.38
CA LEU A 347 -18.96 -6.75 9.65
C LEU A 347 -18.38 -5.37 9.34
N SER A 348 -19.25 -4.42 8.96
CA SER A 348 -18.85 -3.03 8.69
C SER A 348 -18.31 -2.32 9.92
N ALA A 349 -18.97 -2.48 11.08
CA ALA A 349 -18.53 -1.90 12.34
C ALA A 349 -17.15 -2.45 12.75
N ASN A 350 -16.98 -3.77 12.71
CA ASN A 350 -15.69 -4.40 13.04
C ASN A 350 -14.57 -4.01 12.05
N ALA A 351 -14.91 -3.81 10.77
CA ALA A 351 -13.95 -3.33 9.77
C ALA A 351 -13.49 -1.90 10.07
N LEU A 352 -14.40 -1.01 10.48
CA LEU A 352 -14.07 0.36 10.90
C LEU A 352 -13.22 0.38 12.16
N ASP A 353 -13.53 -0.44 13.16
CA ASP A 353 -12.74 -0.56 14.39
C ASP A 353 -11.30 -1.00 14.07
N LEU A 354 -11.14 -1.97 13.18
CA LEU A 354 -9.83 -2.39 12.70
C LEU A 354 -9.10 -1.24 11.95
N ALA A 355 -9.83 -0.52 11.09
CA ALA A 355 -9.27 0.59 10.30
C ALA A 355 -8.74 1.73 11.17
N ALA A 356 -9.34 1.99 12.34
CA ALA A 356 -8.90 3.03 13.27
C ALA A 356 -7.44 2.84 13.73
N GLY A 357 -6.95 1.59 13.75
CA GLY A 357 -5.54 1.26 14.04
C GLY A 357 -4.63 1.24 12.81
N LEU A 358 -5.16 1.48 11.60
CA LEU A 358 -4.48 1.34 10.31
C LEU A 358 -4.45 2.66 9.54
N THR A 359 -4.17 3.78 10.22
CA THR A 359 -3.92 5.09 9.60
C THR A 359 -2.44 5.28 9.30
N TRP A 360 -2.11 6.25 8.43
CA TRP A 360 -0.71 6.60 8.16
C TRP A 360 -0.01 7.14 9.40
N ASP A 361 -0.70 7.89 10.25
CA ASP A 361 -0.16 8.40 11.50
C ASP A 361 0.15 7.26 12.49
N LYS A 362 -0.76 6.29 12.66
CA LYS A 362 -0.49 5.09 13.50
C LYS A 362 0.67 4.25 12.98
N ARG A 363 0.81 4.17 11.65
CA ARG A 363 1.99 3.55 11.06
C ARG A 363 3.26 4.33 11.37
N ALA A 364 3.23 5.65 11.23
CA ALA A 364 4.38 6.53 11.49
C ALA A 364 4.79 6.50 12.96
N GLU A 365 3.84 6.51 13.90
CA GLU A 365 4.08 6.33 15.33
C GLU A 365 4.90 5.05 15.58
N ARG A 366 4.42 3.91 15.12
CA ARG A 366 5.12 2.61 15.27
C ARG A 366 6.54 2.62 14.66
N ILE A 367 6.70 3.26 13.50
CA ILE A 367 8.01 3.39 12.85
C ILE A 367 8.91 4.30 13.65
N ALA A 368 8.42 5.44 14.12
CA ALA A 368 9.19 6.40 14.89
C ALA A 368 9.67 5.80 16.22
N ASP A 369 8.78 5.17 16.99
CA ASP A 369 9.12 4.49 18.25
C ASP A 369 10.21 3.43 18.05
N PHE A 370 10.06 2.61 17.02
CA PHE A 370 11.04 1.60 16.68
C PHE A 370 12.40 2.22 16.33
N LEU A 371 12.41 3.26 15.49
CA LEU A 371 13.64 3.91 15.06
C LEU A 371 14.33 4.63 16.23
N GLU A 372 13.58 5.29 17.11
CA GLU A 372 14.11 5.97 18.31
C GLU A 372 14.74 4.98 19.28
N GLN A 373 14.02 3.90 19.60
CA GLN A 373 14.52 2.83 20.46
C GLN A 373 15.82 2.22 19.91
N ARG A 374 15.84 1.91 18.62
CA ARG A 374 17.01 1.33 17.96
C ARG A 374 18.18 2.32 17.86
N LEU A 375 17.89 3.59 17.60
CA LEU A 375 18.89 4.65 17.53
C LEU A 375 19.57 4.87 18.91
N ALA A 376 18.78 4.88 19.99
CA ALA A 376 19.29 4.98 21.34
C ALA A 376 20.26 3.83 21.67
N GLN A 377 19.92 2.60 21.29
CA GLN A 377 20.80 1.43 21.47
C GLN A 377 22.11 1.54 20.69
N VAL A 378 22.07 2.07 19.45
CA VAL A 378 23.27 2.30 18.63
C VAL A 378 24.16 3.38 19.22
N ARG A 379 23.59 4.42 19.84
CA ARG A 379 24.34 5.51 20.47
C ARG A 379 24.97 5.10 21.81
N ALA A 380 24.31 4.18 22.53
CA ALA A 380 24.79 3.70 23.82
C ALA A 380 25.89 2.61 23.73
N ALA A 381 26.03 1.94 22.59
CA ALA A 381 27.01 0.86 22.32
C ALA A 381 28.26 1.40 21.62
#